data_31f2afd64018fb4593c7b6f600462a82
#
_entry.id   31f2afd64018fb4593c7b6f600462a82
#
_cell.length_a   1.000
_cell.length_b   1.000
_cell.length_c   1.000
_cell.angle_alpha   90.00
_cell.angle_beta   90.00
_cell.angle_gamma   90.00
#
_symmetry.space_group_name_H-M   'P 1'
#
loop_
_entity.id
_entity.type
_entity.pdbx_description
1 polymer ?
#
loop_
_entity_poly.entity_id
_entity_poly.type
_entity_poly.pdbx_seq_one_letter_code
_entity_poly.pdbx_strand_id
1 'polypeptide(L)'
;MIEMRKSGDRGTANYGWLETYHSFSFGKYYDPDNVQFGPLRVLNEDFIKGGKGFDTHPHQNMEIVTYVLSGTLEHKDSTGGEGLIKAGELQRMSAGSGISHSEKNASETEDVHLMQIWFVPEKEGIEPGYEQKEVSKGSDFFNSVITKGGGENKMDINQDITVYVGDLSSGDSGSIEISEGRLGYLHNSMIGTIQVNDLKLEPGDGLKITGPETLAITAESDSRLILFDMAP
;
A
#
# COMPACT_ATOMS: atom_id res chain seq x y z
N MET A 1 -3.56 20.22 7.25
CA MET A 1 -4.09 20.53 5.88
C MET A 1 -4.38 19.21 5.18
N ILE A 2 -5.55 19.10 4.56
CA ILE A 2 -5.96 17.89 3.81
C ILE A 2 -6.16 18.26 2.34
N GLU A 3 -5.58 17.47 1.42
CA GLU A 3 -5.75 17.56 -0.02
C GLU A 3 -6.27 16.22 -0.55
N MET A 4 -7.39 16.23 -1.27
CA MET A 4 -7.99 15.02 -1.83
C MET A 4 -7.40 14.68 -3.19
N ARG A 5 -6.98 13.42 -3.36
CA ARG A 5 -6.63 12.80 -4.63
C ARG A 5 -7.80 11.92 -5.07
N LYS A 6 -8.57 12.40 -6.03
CA LYS A 6 -9.71 11.65 -6.57
C LYS A 6 -9.26 10.41 -7.34
N SER A 7 -10.02 9.34 -7.25
CA SER A 7 -9.79 8.11 -8.01
C SER A 7 -9.73 8.37 -9.52
N GLY A 8 -10.61 9.22 -10.03
CA GLY A 8 -10.66 9.60 -11.45
C GLY A 8 -9.48 10.43 -11.94
N ASP A 9 -8.66 11.01 -11.03
CA ASP A 9 -7.46 11.79 -11.37
C ASP A 9 -6.18 10.93 -11.33
N ARG A 10 -6.30 9.66 -10.94
CA ARG A 10 -5.18 8.71 -10.92
C ARG A 10 -4.79 8.32 -12.37
N GLY A 11 -3.52 8.02 -12.57
CA GLY A 11 -3.08 7.39 -13.81
C GLY A 11 -3.70 6.01 -13.96
N THR A 12 -4.04 5.62 -15.19
CA THR A 12 -4.60 4.29 -15.46
C THR A 12 -3.89 3.63 -16.62
N ALA A 13 -3.74 2.31 -16.57
CA ALA A 13 -3.31 1.52 -17.71
C ALA A 13 -4.00 0.16 -17.71
N ASN A 14 -4.30 -0.35 -18.91
CA ASN A 14 -4.85 -1.68 -19.09
C ASN A 14 -4.07 -2.41 -20.20
N TYR A 15 -3.38 -3.49 -19.82
CA TYR A 15 -2.57 -4.33 -20.70
C TYR A 15 -3.29 -5.64 -21.07
N GLY A 16 -4.60 -5.75 -20.76
CA GLY A 16 -5.41 -6.95 -20.94
C GLY A 16 -5.25 -7.95 -19.79
N TRP A 17 -4.05 -8.22 -19.34
CA TRP A 17 -3.76 -9.10 -18.21
C TRP A 17 -3.58 -8.35 -16.87
N LEU A 18 -3.29 -7.05 -16.93
CA LEU A 18 -3.11 -6.15 -15.80
C LEU A 18 -3.96 -4.91 -16.03
N GLU A 19 -4.83 -4.60 -15.08
CA GLU A 19 -5.45 -3.28 -14.94
C GLU A 19 -4.85 -2.62 -13.70
N THR A 20 -4.35 -1.38 -13.85
CA THR A 20 -3.58 -0.70 -12.80
C THR A 20 -3.95 0.77 -12.68
N TYR A 21 -3.99 1.26 -11.44
CA TYR A 21 -4.35 2.63 -11.08
C TYR A 21 -3.22 3.26 -10.25
N HIS A 22 -2.66 4.36 -10.73
CA HIS A 22 -1.46 4.99 -10.18
C HIS A 22 -1.80 6.26 -9.41
N SER A 23 -1.62 6.30 -8.11
CA SER A 23 -1.79 7.53 -7.32
C SER A 23 -0.66 8.52 -7.55
N PHE A 24 0.53 8.04 -7.92
CA PHE A 24 1.72 8.82 -8.26
C PHE A 24 2.26 8.46 -9.64
N SER A 25 3.14 9.31 -10.18
CA SER A 25 3.80 9.07 -11.47
C SER A 25 4.52 7.73 -11.48
N PHE A 26 4.15 6.86 -12.42
CA PHE A 26 4.69 5.51 -12.55
C PHE A 26 4.66 5.03 -14.01
N GLY A 27 5.69 4.32 -14.45
CA GLY A 27 5.79 3.80 -15.81
C GLY A 27 5.67 4.90 -16.86
N LYS A 28 4.60 4.86 -17.67
CA LYS A 28 4.32 5.88 -18.72
C LYS A 28 3.43 7.02 -18.22
N TYR A 29 2.83 6.87 -17.04
CA TYR A 29 2.03 7.93 -16.46
C TYR A 29 2.95 8.93 -15.76
N TYR A 30 2.82 10.21 -16.12
CA TYR A 30 3.56 11.31 -15.51
C TYR A 30 2.64 12.47 -15.16
N ASP A 31 2.60 12.81 -13.88
CA ASP A 31 1.91 13.95 -13.31
C ASP A 31 2.92 14.71 -12.42
N PRO A 32 3.35 15.91 -12.82
CA PRO A 32 4.39 16.66 -12.10
C PRO A 32 3.98 17.04 -10.68
N ASP A 33 2.68 17.16 -10.41
CA ASP A 33 2.15 17.50 -9.08
C ASP A 33 2.01 16.27 -8.18
N ASN A 34 2.13 15.06 -8.76
CA ASN A 34 2.00 13.79 -8.07
C ASN A 34 3.13 12.82 -8.46
N VAL A 35 4.37 13.22 -8.19
CA VAL A 35 5.55 12.36 -8.39
C VAL A 35 5.76 11.47 -7.16
N GLN A 36 5.64 12.05 -5.97
CA GLN A 36 5.75 11.38 -4.66
C GLN A 36 5.13 12.27 -3.57
N PHE A 37 4.97 11.71 -2.35
CA PHE A 37 4.56 12.47 -1.18
C PHE A 37 5.37 12.02 0.04
N GLY A 38 6.31 12.89 0.52
CA GLY A 38 7.32 12.45 1.46
C GLY A 38 8.10 11.25 0.91
N PRO A 39 8.35 10.20 1.71
CA PRO A 39 9.01 8.98 1.23
C PRO A 39 8.11 8.07 0.35
N LEU A 40 6.79 8.28 0.32
CA LEU A 40 5.87 7.49 -0.50
C LEU A 40 6.04 7.81 -1.99
N ARG A 41 6.66 6.88 -2.73
CA ARG A 41 7.01 7.05 -4.14
C ARG A 41 6.00 6.41 -5.08
N VAL A 42 5.44 5.26 -4.71
CA VAL A 42 4.46 4.52 -5.51
C VAL A 42 3.32 4.06 -4.63
N LEU A 43 2.11 4.23 -5.13
CA LEU A 43 0.91 3.57 -4.65
C LEU A 43 0.07 3.23 -5.87
N ASN A 44 0.17 1.98 -6.29
CA ASN A 44 -0.65 1.41 -7.35
C ASN A 44 -1.67 0.46 -6.76
N GLU A 45 -2.82 0.38 -7.40
CA GLU A 45 -3.82 -0.62 -7.12
C GLU A 45 -4.05 -1.44 -8.39
N ASP A 46 -3.77 -2.75 -8.30
CA ASP A 46 -3.56 -3.63 -9.44
C ASP A 46 -4.55 -4.81 -9.43
N PHE A 47 -5.09 -5.12 -10.61
CA PHE A 47 -5.89 -6.31 -10.86
C PHE A 47 -5.15 -7.20 -11.87
N ILE A 48 -4.68 -8.36 -11.44
CA ILE A 48 -3.87 -9.29 -12.24
C ILE A 48 -4.70 -10.52 -12.59
N LYS A 49 -4.86 -10.79 -13.87
CA LYS A 49 -5.62 -11.95 -14.38
C LYS A 49 -4.96 -13.27 -13.98
N GLY A 50 -5.79 -14.34 -13.88
CA GLY A 50 -5.32 -15.69 -13.63
C GLY A 50 -4.21 -16.13 -14.57
N GLY A 51 -3.18 -16.83 -14.05
CA GLY A 51 -2.00 -17.30 -14.76
C GLY A 51 -1.06 -16.21 -15.29
N LYS A 52 -1.23 -14.96 -14.84
CA LYS A 52 -0.45 -13.80 -15.29
C LYS A 52 0.32 -13.18 -14.13
N GLY A 53 1.20 -12.24 -14.43
CA GLY A 53 2.00 -11.52 -13.44
C GLY A 53 3.22 -10.86 -14.05
N PHE A 54 4.09 -10.38 -13.19
CA PHE A 54 5.34 -9.73 -13.56
C PHE A 54 6.47 -10.77 -13.58
N ASP A 55 7.13 -10.89 -14.71
CA ASP A 55 8.34 -11.71 -14.84
C ASP A 55 9.49 -11.10 -14.02
N THR A 56 10.56 -11.88 -13.85
CA THR A 56 11.73 -11.47 -13.07
C THR A 56 12.26 -10.11 -13.53
N HIS A 57 12.30 -9.15 -12.61
CA HIS A 57 12.78 -7.79 -12.81
C HIS A 57 13.54 -7.29 -11.57
N PRO A 58 14.51 -6.38 -11.75
CA PRO A 58 15.38 -5.91 -10.68
C PRO A 58 14.81 -4.68 -9.96
N HIS A 59 15.16 -4.56 -8.66
CA HIS A 59 15.00 -3.36 -7.85
C HIS A 59 16.28 -3.05 -7.09
N GLN A 60 16.48 -1.79 -6.74
CA GLN A 60 17.57 -1.31 -5.90
C GLN A 60 17.10 -0.09 -5.11
N ASN A 61 17.55 0.00 -3.83
CA ASN A 61 17.31 1.15 -2.96
C ASN A 61 15.82 1.53 -2.87
N MET A 62 14.96 0.53 -2.61
CA MET A 62 13.53 0.71 -2.48
C MET A 62 12.97 -0.23 -1.41
N GLU A 63 12.07 0.28 -0.57
CA GLU A 63 11.22 -0.52 0.31
C GLU A 63 9.91 -0.77 -0.43
N ILE A 64 9.59 -2.02 -0.68
CA ILE A 64 8.43 -2.43 -1.48
C ILE A 64 7.48 -3.22 -0.58
N VAL A 65 6.24 -2.78 -0.51
CA VAL A 65 5.17 -3.43 0.25
C VAL A 65 4.07 -3.84 -0.71
N THR A 66 3.68 -5.10 -0.65
CA THR A 66 2.53 -5.64 -1.38
C THR A 66 1.44 -6.00 -0.36
N TYR A 67 0.24 -5.45 -0.52
CA TYR A 67 -0.94 -5.81 0.26
C TYR A 67 -1.98 -6.48 -0.64
N VAL A 68 -2.26 -7.75 -0.40
CA VAL A 68 -3.23 -8.52 -1.19
C VAL A 68 -4.63 -8.34 -0.61
N LEU A 69 -5.55 -7.81 -1.40
CA LEU A 69 -6.94 -7.56 -1.02
C LEU A 69 -7.86 -8.74 -1.36
N SER A 70 -7.60 -9.41 -2.50
CA SER A 70 -8.26 -10.67 -2.87
C SER A 70 -7.38 -11.55 -3.74
N GLY A 71 -7.62 -12.85 -3.73
CA GLY A 71 -6.81 -13.84 -4.45
C GLY A 71 -5.52 -14.19 -3.71
N THR A 72 -4.52 -14.65 -4.45
CA THR A 72 -3.19 -15.06 -3.92
C THR A 72 -2.11 -14.70 -4.92
N LEU A 73 -1.08 -13.99 -4.45
CA LEU A 73 0.10 -13.63 -5.24
C LEU A 73 1.27 -14.58 -4.89
N GLU A 74 1.93 -15.14 -5.88
CA GLU A 74 3.22 -15.84 -5.72
C GLU A 74 4.36 -14.85 -5.88
N HIS A 75 5.29 -14.83 -4.91
CA HIS A 75 6.54 -14.08 -4.95
C HIS A 75 7.72 -15.04 -4.96
N LYS A 76 8.74 -14.74 -5.78
CA LYS A 76 10.05 -15.39 -5.76
C LYS A 76 11.13 -14.37 -6.02
N ASP A 77 12.25 -14.44 -5.26
CA ASP A 77 13.34 -13.50 -5.39
C ASP A 77 14.73 -14.16 -5.44
N SER A 78 15.72 -13.35 -5.82
CA SER A 78 17.11 -13.79 -6.00
C SER A 78 17.86 -14.07 -4.70
N THR A 79 17.30 -13.75 -3.54
CA THR A 79 17.88 -14.08 -2.22
C THR A 79 17.38 -15.42 -1.70
N GLY A 80 16.48 -16.08 -2.43
CA GLY A 80 15.83 -17.32 -2.04
C GLY A 80 14.53 -17.11 -1.26
N GLY A 81 14.02 -15.88 -1.21
CA GLY A 81 12.69 -15.58 -0.69
C GLY A 81 11.61 -16.14 -1.62
N GLU A 82 10.70 -16.93 -1.06
CA GLU A 82 9.52 -17.45 -1.75
C GLU A 82 8.30 -17.32 -0.83
N GLY A 83 7.17 -16.92 -1.40
CA GLY A 83 5.92 -16.76 -0.64
C GLY A 83 4.68 -16.86 -1.49
N LEU A 84 3.58 -17.30 -0.86
CA LEU A 84 2.22 -17.16 -1.36
C LEU A 84 1.53 -16.15 -0.44
N ILE A 85 1.34 -14.94 -0.95
CA ILE A 85 0.72 -13.83 -0.22
C ILE A 85 -0.78 -13.92 -0.50
N LYS A 86 -1.55 -14.24 0.53
CA LYS A 86 -3.00 -14.42 0.45
C LYS A 86 -3.75 -13.12 0.76
N ALA A 87 -5.03 -13.09 0.41
CA ALA A 87 -5.92 -12.00 0.81
C ALA A 87 -5.84 -11.74 2.32
N GLY A 88 -5.60 -10.46 2.71
CA GLY A 88 -5.38 -10.04 4.08
C GLY A 88 -3.92 -10.15 4.56
N GLU A 89 -2.99 -10.55 3.71
CA GLU A 89 -1.56 -10.58 4.04
C GLU A 89 -0.81 -9.42 3.39
N LEU A 90 0.25 -8.99 4.08
CA LEU A 90 1.25 -8.07 3.53
C LEU A 90 2.60 -8.78 3.38
N GLN A 91 3.32 -8.37 2.34
CA GLN A 91 4.72 -8.66 2.14
C GLN A 91 5.50 -7.34 2.19
N ARG A 92 6.67 -7.34 2.80
CA ARG A 92 7.67 -6.27 2.67
C ARG A 92 8.95 -6.85 2.09
N MET A 93 9.46 -6.24 1.02
CA MET A 93 10.74 -6.53 0.41
C MET A 93 11.63 -5.28 0.45
N SER A 94 12.77 -5.35 1.13
CA SER A 94 13.82 -4.33 1.04
C SER A 94 14.73 -4.67 -0.13
N ALA A 95 14.75 -3.82 -1.16
CA ALA A 95 15.59 -4.07 -2.33
C ALA A 95 17.09 -3.82 -2.05
N GLY A 96 17.40 -2.90 -1.15
CA GLY A 96 18.77 -2.64 -0.67
C GLY A 96 19.79 -2.51 -1.78
N SER A 97 20.89 -3.24 -1.66
CA SER A 97 22.00 -3.24 -2.65
C SER A 97 21.63 -3.85 -4.00
N GLY A 98 20.47 -4.49 -4.11
CA GLY A 98 19.91 -5.04 -5.34
C GLY A 98 19.25 -6.41 -5.12
N ILE A 99 18.04 -6.56 -5.65
CA ILE A 99 17.26 -7.78 -5.66
C ILE A 99 16.53 -7.91 -7.00
N SER A 100 16.35 -9.13 -7.49
CA SER A 100 15.45 -9.38 -8.61
C SER A 100 14.35 -10.31 -8.15
N HIS A 101 13.10 -9.98 -8.52
CA HIS A 101 11.96 -10.80 -8.13
C HIS A 101 10.92 -10.94 -9.25
N SER A 102 10.04 -11.90 -9.08
CA SER A 102 8.85 -12.10 -9.90
C SER A 102 7.61 -12.14 -9.00
N GLU A 103 6.49 -11.65 -9.52
CA GLU A 103 5.21 -11.62 -8.84
C GLU A 103 4.14 -12.17 -9.78
N LYS A 104 3.52 -13.29 -9.45
CA LYS A 104 2.54 -13.96 -10.31
C LYS A 104 1.26 -14.26 -9.56
N ASN A 105 0.14 -14.16 -10.27
CA ASN A 105 -1.11 -14.68 -9.74
C ASN A 105 -1.01 -16.21 -9.59
N ALA A 106 -1.17 -16.71 -8.38
CA ALA A 106 -1.06 -18.14 -8.08
C ALA A 106 -2.25 -18.97 -8.60
N SER A 107 -3.37 -18.32 -8.97
CA SER A 107 -4.53 -18.97 -9.61
C SER A 107 -4.45 -18.86 -11.13
N GLU A 108 -4.87 -19.90 -11.82
CA GLU A 108 -5.01 -19.86 -13.29
C GLU A 108 -6.33 -19.20 -13.76
N THR A 109 -7.31 -19.03 -12.89
CA THR A 109 -8.67 -18.63 -13.24
C THR A 109 -9.21 -17.43 -12.51
N GLU A 110 -8.78 -17.23 -11.25
CA GLU A 110 -9.26 -16.13 -10.41
C GLU A 110 -8.30 -14.94 -10.48
N ASP A 111 -8.83 -13.73 -10.48
CA ASP A 111 -8.02 -12.52 -10.48
C ASP A 111 -7.43 -12.25 -9.08
N VAL A 112 -6.27 -11.60 -9.03
CA VAL A 112 -5.70 -11.01 -7.80
C VAL A 112 -5.95 -9.52 -7.81
N HIS A 113 -6.41 -8.98 -6.68
CA HIS A 113 -6.49 -7.55 -6.41
C HIS A 113 -5.50 -7.21 -5.29
N LEU A 114 -4.59 -6.30 -5.55
CA LEU A 114 -3.54 -5.92 -4.60
C LEU A 114 -3.21 -4.42 -4.67
N MET A 115 -2.54 -3.93 -3.64
CA MET A 115 -1.84 -2.65 -3.64
C MET A 115 -0.33 -2.89 -3.69
N GLN A 116 0.36 -2.19 -4.60
CA GLN A 116 1.81 -2.15 -4.69
C GLN A 116 2.29 -0.78 -4.22
N ILE A 117 3.09 -0.76 -3.16
CA ILE A 117 3.46 0.44 -2.41
C ILE A 117 4.98 0.51 -2.30
N TRP A 118 5.59 1.62 -2.70
CA TRP A 118 7.03 1.78 -2.64
C TRP A 118 7.40 3.02 -1.84
N PHE A 119 8.39 2.86 -0.95
CA PHE A 119 8.96 3.95 -0.18
C PHE A 119 10.45 4.08 -0.46
N VAL A 120 10.91 5.32 -0.59
CA VAL A 120 12.34 5.62 -0.63
C VAL A 120 12.91 5.31 0.75
N PRO A 121 13.94 4.44 0.89
CA PRO A 121 14.52 4.13 2.19
C PRO A 121 15.35 5.29 2.74
N GLU A 122 15.54 5.35 4.07
CA GLU A 122 16.45 6.32 4.70
C GLU A 122 17.92 6.13 4.31
N LYS A 123 18.29 4.89 3.98
CA LYS A 123 19.68 4.52 3.64
C LYS A 123 19.71 3.66 2.40
N GLU A 124 20.60 3.98 1.49
CA GLU A 124 20.90 3.17 0.33
C GLU A 124 21.87 2.02 0.65
N GLY A 125 21.88 0.99 -0.22
CA GLY A 125 22.84 -0.10 -0.17
C GLY A 125 22.71 -1.03 1.04
N ILE A 126 21.57 -1.01 1.73
CA ILE A 126 21.30 -1.94 2.83
C ILE A 126 21.23 -3.39 2.31
N GLU A 127 21.28 -4.36 3.21
CA GLU A 127 21.09 -5.77 2.84
C GLU A 127 19.66 -6.02 2.36
N PRO A 128 19.46 -6.70 1.23
CA PRO A 128 18.13 -7.11 0.79
C PRO A 128 17.44 -8.01 1.81
N GLY A 129 16.12 -7.87 1.93
CA GLY A 129 15.36 -8.65 2.90
C GLY A 129 13.90 -8.82 2.53
N TYR A 130 13.28 -9.86 3.11
CA TYR A 130 11.91 -10.24 2.87
C TYR A 130 11.20 -10.57 4.18
N GLU A 131 9.98 -10.06 4.34
CA GLU A 131 9.06 -10.45 5.41
C GLU A 131 7.63 -10.56 4.86
N GLN A 132 6.85 -11.49 5.40
CA GLN A 132 5.43 -11.67 5.10
C GLN A 132 4.67 -11.91 6.39
N LYS A 133 3.54 -11.24 6.57
CA LYS A 133 2.67 -11.41 7.74
C LYS A 133 1.20 -11.27 7.36
N GLU A 134 0.35 -12.03 8.02
CA GLU A 134 -1.09 -11.81 8.02
C GLU A 134 -1.42 -10.55 8.82
N VAL A 135 -2.29 -9.72 8.28
CA VAL A 135 -2.89 -8.62 9.04
C VAL A 135 -3.87 -9.25 10.01
N SER A 136 -3.45 -9.37 11.26
CA SER A 136 -4.39 -9.81 12.30
C SER A 136 -5.57 -8.85 12.32
N LYS A 137 -6.79 -9.38 12.26
CA LYS A 137 -7.99 -8.61 12.61
C LYS A 137 -7.89 -8.29 14.10
N GLY A 138 -7.27 -7.16 14.42
CA GLY A 138 -7.22 -6.63 15.79
C GLY A 138 -8.60 -6.14 16.22
N SER A 139 -8.73 -5.86 17.51
CA SER A 139 -9.90 -5.16 18.05
C SER A 139 -9.94 -3.67 17.67
N ASP A 140 -8.86 -3.16 17.13
CA ASP A 140 -8.68 -1.75 16.87
C ASP A 140 -9.14 -1.39 15.45
N PHE A 141 -9.68 -0.19 15.30
CA PHE A 141 -10.16 0.36 14.05
C PHE A 141 -9.05 0.39 12.98
N PHE A 142 -7.82 0.73 13.37
CA PHE A 142 -6.61 0.62 12.57
C PHE A 142 -5.59 -0.30 13.24
N ASN A 143 -5.05 -1.24 12.46
CA ASN A 143 -3.96 -2.10 12.89
C ASN A 143 -2.64 -1.57 12.32
N SER A 144 -1.69 -1.21 13.19
CA SER A 144 -0.32 -0.92 12.78
C SER A 144 0.38 -2.23 12.40
N VAL A 145 0.79 -2.36 11.14
CA VAL A 145 1.31 -3.62 10.57
C VAL A 145 2.78 -3.56 10.18
N ILE A 146 3.30 -2.36 9.89
CA ILE A 146 4.71 -2.11 9.55
C ILE A 146 5.14 -0.86 10.31
N THR A 147 6.34 -0.87 10.91
CA THR A 147 6.92 0.30 11.54
C THR A 147 8.44 0.18 11.55
N LYS A 148 9.15 1.31 11.61
CA LYS A 148 10.60 1.34 11.76
C LYS A 148 11.02 0.61 13.03
N GLY A 149 11.94 -0.36 12.88
CA GLY A 149 12.37 -1.24 13.96
C GLY A 149 11.46 -2.42 14.26
N GLY A 150 10.36 -2.56 13.52
CA GLY A 150 9.43 -3.68 13.68
C GLY A 150 8.70 -3.68 15.03
N GLY A 151 8.36 -4.86 15.53
CA GLY A 151 7.73 -5.05 16.83
C GLY A 151 6.91 -6.33 16.91
N GLU A 152 6.22 -6.51 18.03
CA GLU A 152 5.28 -7.62 18.16
C GLU A 152 4.19 -7.52 17.07
N ASN A 153 4.09 -8.55 16.25
CA ASN A 153 3.18 -8.64 15.11
C ASN A 153 3.34 -7.56 14.03
N LYS A 154 4.45 -6.80 14.01
CA LYS A 154 4.74 -5.77 13.00
C LYS A 154 5.98 -6.15 12.20
N MET A 155 5.99 -5.85 10.92
CA MET A 155 7.17 -5.95 10.07
C MET A 155 8.06 -4.72 10.27
N ASP A 156 9.37 -4.91 10.09
CA ASP A 156 10.32 -3.80 10.05
C ASP A 156 10.35 -3.13 8.66
N ILE A 157 10.74 -1.86 8.63
CA ILE A 157 10.97 -1.11 7.40
C ILE A 157 12.10 -0.09 7.60
N ASN A 158 12.92 0.10 6.55
CA ASN A 158 14.08 1.00 6.59
C ASN A 158 13.71 2.46 6.25
N GLN A 159 12.60 2.93 6.84
CA GLN A 159 12.13 4.31 6.72
C GLN A 159 11.35 4.69 7.98
N ASP A 160 11.35 5.98 8.34
CA ASP A 160 10.54 6.49 9.46
C ASP A 160 9.07 6.63 9.03
N ILE A 161 8.41 5.48 8.99
CA ILE A 161 6.98 5.36 8.69
C ILE A 161 6.30 4.34 9.59
N THR A 162 4.99 4.52 9.76
CA THR A 162 4.09 3.50 10.27
C THR A 162 2.98 3.28 9.25
N VAL A 163 2.77 2.02 8.88
CA VAL A 163 1.68 1.60 8.00
C VAL A 163 0.56 1.03 8.84
N TYR A 164 -0.62 1.59 8.66
CA TYR A 164 -1.85 1.12 9.29
C TYR A 164 -2.80 0.55 8.23
N VAL A 165 -3.50 -0.51 8.59
CA VAL A 165 -4.54 -1.13 7.76
C VAL A 165 -5.87 -1.13 8.51
N GLY A 166 -6.95 -0.73 7.84
CA GLY A 166 -8.32 -0.81 8.32
C GLY A 166 -9.14 -1.76 7.43
N ASP A 167 -9.75 -2.76 8.06
CA ASP A 167 -10.73 -3.66 7.44
C ASP A 167 -12.07 -3.39 8.14
N LEU A 168 -12.90 -2.54 7.53
CA LEU A 168 -14.06 -1.94 8.16
C LEU A 168 -15.34 -2.54 7.61
N SER A 169 -16.27 -2.83 8.52
CA SER A 169 -17.66 -3.13 8.16
C SER A 169 -18.49 -1.85 8.09
N SER A 170 -19.58 -1.88 7.32
CA SER A 170 -20.53 -0.75 7.25
C SER A 170 -20.98 -0.32 8.65
N GLY A 171 -20.85 0.97 8.97
CA GLY A 171 -21.17 1.57 10.26
C GLY A 171 -20.01 1.62 11.26
N ASP A 172 -18.88 0.96 10.99
CA ASP A 172 -17.70 1.09 11.83
C ASP A 172 -17.19 2.53 11.82
N SER A 173 -16.74 3.01 12.98
CA SER A 173 -16.21 4.35 13.13
C SER A 173 -15.04 4.39 14.11
N GLY A 174 -14.10 5.29 13.84
CA GLY A 174 -12.92 5.49 14.69
C GLY A 174 -12.18 6.77 14.31
N SER A 175 -11.06 7.01 14.98
CA SER A 175 -10.22 8.16 14.66
C SER A 175 -8.74 7.80 14.76
N ILE A 176 -7.94 8.55 13.99
CA ILE A 176 -6.47 8.48 14.04
C ILE A 176 -5.91 9.89 13.91
N GLU A 177 -4.80 10.15 14.60
CA GLU A 177 -4.12 11.45 14.59
C GLU A 177 -2.83 11.36 13.77
N ILE A 178 -2.62 12.34 12.89
CA ILE A 178 -1.33 12.65 12.27
C ILE A 178 -0.73 13.81 13.05
N SER A 179 0.38 13.57 13.72
CA SER A 179 1.01 14.54 14.64
C SER A 179 1.65 15.70 13.89
N GLU A 180 1.99 16.76 14.61
CA GLU A 180 2.75 17.89 14.07
C GLU A 180 4.10 17.42 13.51
N GLY A 181 4.48 17.95 12.33
CA GLY A 181 5.71 17.57 11.63
C GLY A 181 5.65 16.22 10.92
N ARG A 182 4.50 15.55 10.90
CA ARG A 182 4.30 14.31 10.16
C ARG A 182 3.49 14.53 8.88
N LEU A 183 3.68 13.63 7.94
CA LEU A 183 2.86 13.51 6.72
C LEU A 183 1.98 12.26 6.82
N GLY A 184 0.71 12.39 6.47
CA GLY A 184 -0.22 11.28 6.35
C GLY A 184 -0.65 11.06 4.89
N TYR A 185 -0.77 9.81 4.46
CA TYR A 185 -1.47 9.49 3.23
C TYR A 185 -2.48 8.38 3.52
N LEU A 186 -3.78 8.72 3.44
CA LEU A 186 -4.87 7.77 3.56
C LEU A 186 -5.33 7.37 2.15
N HIS A 187 -5.41 6.07 1.88
CA HIS A 187 -6.00 5.54 0.66
C HIS A 187 -7.22 4.67 1.00
N ASN A 188 -8.35 5.02 0.44
CA ASN A 188 -9.52 4.16 0.40
C ASN A 188 -9.38 3.24 -0.82
N SER A 189 -9.24 1.94 -0.61
CA SER A 189 -9.12 1.01 -1.73
C SER A 189 -10.34 1.06 -2.66
N MET A 190 -10.27 0.41 -3.80
CA MET A 190 -11.42 0.30 -4.71
C MET A 190 -12.54 -0.61 -4.14
N ILE A 191 -12.65 -0.64 -2.80
CA ILE A 191 -13.64 -1.40 -2.03
C ILE A 191 -14.30 -0.45 -1.04
N GLY A 192 -15.57 -0.15 -1.25
CA GLY A 192 -16.39 0.60 -0.32
C GLY A 192 -16.20 2.11 -0.32
N THR A 193 -17.01 2.77 0.47
CA THR A 193 -17.10 4.22 0.61
C THR A 193 -16.98 4.59 2.08
N ILE A 194 -16.23 5.64 2.38
CA ILE A 194 -16.01 6.14 3.74
C ILE A 194 -16.25 7.64 3.84
N GLN A 195 -16.61 8.09 5.03
CA GLN A 195 -16.59 9.48 5.44
C GLN A 195 -15.34 9.76 6.27
N VAL A 196 -14.57 10.79 5.93
CA VAL A 196 -13.41 11.27 6.70
C VAL A 196 -13.62 12.74 7.02
N ASN A 197 -13.86 13.06 8.28
CA ASN A 197 -14.33 14.39 8.69
C ASN A 197 -15.55 14.80 7.84
N ASP A 198 -15.49 15.94 7.15
CA ASP A 198 -16.53 16.42 6.24
C ASP A 198 -16.36 15.94 4.78
N LEU A 199 -15.39 15.06 4.53
CA LEU A 199 -15.05 14.58 3.18
C LEU A 199 -15.59 13.17 2.95
N LYS A 200 -16.36 12.99 1.89
CA LYS A 200 -16.72 11.66 1.39
C LYS A 200 -15.64 11.14 0.43
N LEU A 201 -15.13 9.95 0.71
CA LEU A 201 -14.18 9.24 -0.15
C LEU A 201 -14.88 8.07 -0.83
N GLU A 202 -14.91 8.12 -2.14
CA GLU A 202 -15.36 7.03 -2.99
C GLU A 202 -14.23 5.98 -3.17
N PRO A 203 -14.53 4.79 -3.72
CA PRO A 203 -13.50 3.77 -3.98
C PRO A 203 -12.33 4.32 -4.81
N GLY A 204 -11.11 4.11 -4.33
CA GLY A 204 -9.87 4.55 -4.96
C GLY A 204 -9.45 6.01 -4.66
N ASP A 205 -10.24 6.78 -3.91
CA ASP A 205 -9.86 8.12 -3.47
C ASP A 205 -8.75 8.07 -2.41
N GLY A 206 -7.91 9.09 -2.35
CA GLY A 206 -6.87 9.26 -1.35
C GLY A 206 -6.83 10.65 -0.75
N LEU A 207 -6.21 10.78 0.41
CA LEU A 207 -5.97 12.06 1.08
C LEU A 207 -4.48 12.22 1.37
N LYS A 208 -3.89 13.33 0.91
CA LYS A 208 -2.61 13.84 1.43
C LYS A 208 -2.89 14.69 2.65
N ILE A 209 -2.22 14.40 3.75
CA ILE A 209 -2.41 15.07 5.03
C ILE A 209 -1.07 15.64 5.47
N THR A 210 -1.05 16.95 5.75
CA THR A 210 0.08 17.61 6.43
C THR A 210 -0.39 17.95 7.83
N GLY A 211 0.18 17.28 8.82
CA GLY A 211 -0.25 17.38 10.21
C GLY A 211 0.04 18.75 10.88
N PRO A 212 -0.47 19.00 12.07
CA PRO A 212 -1.31 18.07 12.83
C PRO A 212 -2.75 18.00 12.29
N GLU A 213 -3.34 16.81 12.33
CA GLU A 213 -4.72 16.58 11.88
C GLU A 213 -5.30 15.33 12.55
N THR A 214 -6.55 15.41 13.00
CA THR A 214 -7.32 14.24 13.47
C THR A 214 -8.32 13.84 12.39
N LEU A 215 -8.23 12.59 11.96
CA LEU A 215 -9.12 11.99 10.99
C LEU A 215 -10.20 11.19 11.72
N ALA A 216 -11.42 11.69 11.76
CA ALA A 216 -12.61 10.95 12.20
C ALA A 216 -13.16 10.22 10.98
N ILE A 217 -13.20 8.89 11.03
CA ILE A 217 -13.55 8.04 9.89
C ILE A 217 -14.77 7.20 10.23
N THR A 218 -15.71 7.12 9.28
CA THR A 218 -16.87 6.23 9.36
C THR A 218 -17.02 5.49 8.03
N ALA A 219 -17.17 4.17 8.09
CA ALA A 219 -17.42 3.34 6.92
C ALA A 219 -18.91 3.40 6.53
N GLU A 220 -19.22 3.91 5.33
CA GLU A 220 -20.60 3.89 4.79
C GLU A 220 -20.95 2.51 4.21
N SER A 221 -19.96 1.75 3.78
CA SER A 221 -20.05 0.36 3.36
C SER A 221 -18.80 -0.40 3.78
N ASP A 222 -18.76 -1.73 3.64
CA ASP A 222 -17.56 -2.52 3.88
C ASP A 222 -16.40 -1.93 3.08
N SER A 223 -15.29 -1.62 3.73
CA SER A 223 -14.19 -0.84 3.17
C SER A 223 -12.82 -1.35 3.60
N ARG A 224 -11.83 -1.18 2.76
CA ARG A 224 -10.42 -1.46 3.04
C ARG A 224 -9.60 -0.20 2.92
N LEU A 225 -8.91 0.15 3.99
CA LEU A 225 -8.10 1.37 4.07
C LEU A 225 -6.64 1.03 4.33
N ILE A 226 -5.76 1.85 3.78
CA ILE A 226 -4.37 1.89 4.20
C ILE A 226 -3.98 3.33 4.51
N LEU A 227 -3.29 3.53 5.63
CA LEU A 227 -2.79 4.83 6.05
C LEU A 227 -1.30 4.74 6.31
N PHE A 228 -0.57 5.68 5.77
CA PHE A 228 0.86 5.88 6.02
C PHE A 228 1.04 7.12 6.88
N ASP A 229 1.66 6.99 8.05
CA ASP A 229 2.15 8.08 8.89
C ASP A 229 3.67 8.14 8.72
N MET A 230 4.19 9.23 8.18
CA MET A 230 5.55 9.32 7.64
C MET A 230 6.29 10.55 8.16
N ALA A 231 7.61 10.45 8.31
CA ALA A 231 8.46 11.63 8.34
C ALA A 231 8.41 12.38 6.99
N PRO A 232 8.60 13.72 6.97
CA PRO A 232 8.65 14.52 5.77
C PRO A 232 9.74 14.14 4.79
#